data_40f781c8cb9e24bc566820625bf60307
#
_entry.id   40f781c8cb9e24bc566820625bf60307
#
_cell.length_a   1.000
_cell.length_b   1.000
_cell.length_c   1.000
_cell.angle_alpha   90.00
_cell.angle_beta   90.00
_cell.angle_gamma   90.00
#
_symmetry.space_group_name_H-M   'P 1'
#
loop_
_entity.id
_entity.type
_entity.pdbx_description
1 polymer ?
#
loop_
_entity_poly.entity_id
_entity_poly.type
_entity_poly.pdbx_seq_one_letter_code
_entity_poly.pdbx_strand_id
1 'polypeptide(L)'
;MKQSIVHIALVVRDYDEAIEFYTKKLNFTLIEDTYQAEQDKRWVVVAPPGSIGTTLLLARASKAEQKPFVGNQSGGRVFLFLNTDDFWRDYNEMVAKGIMFVREPKKEIYGTVAVFEDLYGNLWDLLELNDDHPISRRAL
;
A
#
# COMPACT_ATOMS: atom_id res chain seq x y z
N MET A 1 -23.75 -15.00 5.49
CA MET A 1 -22.95 -14.67 4.30
C MET A 1 -21.62 -14.07 4.76
N LYS A 2 -20.51 -14.54 4.18
CA LYS A 2 -19.18 -13.99 4.46
C LYS A 2 -18.54 -13.54 3.14
N GLN A 3 -18.10 -12.28 3.08
CA GLN A 3 -17.44 -11.69 1.91
C GLN A 3 -16.28 -10.84 2.40
N SER A 4 -15.28 -10.67 1.55
CA SER A 4 -14.14 -9.80 1.82
C SER A 4 -13.59 -9.25 0.50
N ILE A 5 -12.91 -8.12 0.59
CA ILE A 5 -12.17 -7.59 -0.56
C ILE A 5 -10.82 -8.29 -0.57
N VAL A 6 -10.53 -9.09 -1.62
CA VAL A 6 -9.28 -9.85 -1.71
C VAL A 6 -8.15 -9.02 -2.28
N HIS A 7 -8.42 -8.25 -3.35
CA HIS A 7 -7.41 -7.42 -4.01
C HIS A 7 -7.92 -6.00 -4.24
N ILE A 8 -7.00 -5.04 -4.20
CA ILE A 8 -7.20 -3.70 -4.72
C ILE A 8 -6.16 -3.51 -5.82
N ALA A 9 -6.60 -3.13 -7.02
CA ALA A 9 -5.69 -2.90 -8.13
C ALA A 9 -4.97 -1.56 -7.96
N LEU A 10 -3.67 -1.57 -8.12
CA LEU A 10 -2.82 -0.39 -8.12
C LEU A 10 -2.12 -0.31 -9.47
N VAL A 11 -2.41 0.76 -10.23
CA VAL A 11 -1.79 0.96 -11.53
C VAL A 11 -0.34 1.36 -11.35
N VAL A 12 0.57 0.63 -12.00
CA VAL A 12 2.00 0.85 -11.92
C VAL A 12 2.60 1.03 -13.32
N ARG A 13 3.76 1.66 -13.40
CA ARG A 13 4.46 1.81 -14.68
C ARG A 13 5.17 0.53 -15.07
N ASP A 14 5.78 -0.16 -14.10
CA ASP A 14 6.58 -1.36 -14.32
C ASP A 14 6.44 -2.30 -13.15
N TYR A 15 6.29 -3.61 -13.44
CA TYR A 15 6.11 -4.61 -12.38
C TYR A 15 7.33 -4.72 -11.47
N ASP A 16 8.53 -4.81 -12.03
CA ASP A 16 9.72 -5.12 -11.25
C ASP A 16 10.11 -3.95 -10.34
N GLU A 17 10.03 -2.71 -10.83
CA GLU A 17 10.31 -1.54 -9.98
C GLU A 17 9.30 -1.41 -8.84
N ALA A 18 8.03 -1.72 -9.11
CA ALA A 18 6.99 -1.68 -8.09
C ALA A 18 7.18 -2.78 -7.05
N ILE A 19 7.49 -4.01 -7.48
CA ILE A 19 7.81 -5.11 -6.58
C ILE A 19 8.97 -4.73 -5.67
N GLU A 20 10.05 -4.19 -6.24
CA GLU A 20 11.22 -3.80 -5.46
C GLU A 20 10.87 -2.75 -4.41
N PHE A 21 10.12 -1.72 -4.78
CA PHE A 21 9.70 -0.69 -3.84
C PHE A 21 8.88 -1.28 -2.69
N TYR A 22 7.82 -2.01 -3.01
CA TYR A 22 6.91 -2.51 -1.98
C TYR A 22 7.56 -3.56 -1.10
N THR A 23 8.40 -4.43 -1.64
CA THR A 23 9.06 -5.48 -0.84
C THR A 23 10.28 -4.97 -0.08
N LYS A 24 11.12 -4.12 -0.68
CA LYS A 24 12.37 -3.67 -0.06
C LYS A 24 12.19 -2.46 0.84
N LYS A 25 11.33 -1.52 0.46
CA LYS A 25 11.16 -0.29 1.23
C LYS A 25 10.01 -0.35 2.22
N LEU A 26 8.92 -1.03 1.88
CA LEU A 26 7.76 -1.17 2.75
C LEU A 26 7.68 -2.53 3.45
N ASN A 27 8.62 -3.43 3.19
CA ASN A 27 8.65 -4.79 3.76
C ASN A 27 7.41 -5.63 3.42
N PHE A 28 6.71 -5.30 2.35
CA PHE A 28 5.58 -6.12 1.89
C PHE A 28 6.09 -7.48 1.42
N THR A 29 5.22 -8.47 1.50
CA THR A 29 5.51 -9.83 1.03
C THR A 29 5.00 -9.97 -0.39
N LEU A 30 5.84 -10.50 -1.30
CA LEU A 30 5.40 -10.88 -2.64
C LEU A 30 4.66 -12.22 -2.52
N ILE A 31 3.33 -12.18 -2.72
CA ILE A 31 2.46 -13.36 -2.57
C ILE A 31 2.44 -14.17 -3.86
N GLU A 32 2.35 -13.49 -4.99
CA GLU A 32 2.24 -14.14 -6.30
C GLU A 32 2.89 -13.29 -7.37
N ASP A 33 3.52 -13.94 -8.35
CA ASP A 33 4.04 -13.32 -9.56
C ASP A 33 3.98 -14.36 -10.67
N THR A 34 2.85 -14.36 -11.40
CA THR A 34 2.54 -15.37 -12.41
C THR A 34 2.36 -14.70 -13.76
N TYR A 35 3.15 -15.13 -14.76
CA TYR A 35 3.00 -14.66 -16.13
C TYR A 35 1.77 -15.30 -16.78
N GLN A 36 0.96 -14.46 -17.43
CA GLN A 36 -0.23 -14.87 -18.17
C GLN A 36 0.01 -14.63 -19.67
N ALA A 37 0.46 -15.66 -20.37
CA ALA A 37 0.88 -15.55 -21.77
C ALA A 37 -0.24 -15.09 -22.70
N GLU A 38 -1.47 -15.51 -22.47
CA GLU A 38 -2.63 -15.16 -23.31
C GLU A 38 -2.91 -13.66 -23.33
N GLN A 39 -2.58 -12.95 -22.24
CA GLN A 39 -2.84 -11.54 -22.09
C GLN A 39 -1.54 -10.72 -22.09
N ASP A 40 -0.40 -11.39 -22.18
CA ASP A 40 0.93 -10.78 -22.07
C ASP A 40 1.04 -9.84 -20.87
N LYS A 41 0.67 -10.36 -19.69
CA LYS A 41 0.76 -9.62 -18.43
C LYS A 41 1.10 -10.55 -17.27
N ARG A 42 1.49 -9.95 -16.17
CA ARG A 42 1.82 -10.66 -14.94
C ARG A 42 0.72 -10.43 -13.91
N TRP A 43 0.42 -11.47 -13.15
CA TRP A 43 -0.45 -11.38 -11.99
C TRP A 43 0.44 -11.23 -10.76
N VAL A 44 0.60 -9.99 -10.30
CA VAL A 44 1.54 -9.65 -9.24
C VAL A 44 0.78 -9.18 -8.01
N VAL A 45 0.94 -9.87 -6.90
CA VAL A 45 0.24 -9.59 -5.65
C VAL A 45 1.24 -9.37 -4.53
N VAL A 46 1.11 -8.25 -3.84
CA VAL A 46 1.90 -7.95 -2.63
C VAL A 46 0.97 -7.69 -1.46
N ALA A 47 1.44 -7.98 -0.25
CA ALA A 47 0.67 -7.80 0.97
C ALA A 47 1.51 -7.15 2.06
N PRO A 48 0.91 -6.34 2.95
CA PRO A 48 1.62 -5.82 4.12
C PRO A 48 2.21 -6.96 4.96
N PRO A 49 3.32 -6.71 5.68
CA PRO A 49 3.94 -7.77 6.48
C PRO A 49 2.97 -8.27 7.56
N GLY A 50 2.89 -9.60 7.69
CA GLY A 50 2.03 -10.23 8.68
C GLY A 50 0.53 -10.12 8.43
N SER A 51 0.11 -9.55 7.29
CA SER A 51 -1.31 -9.36 6.98
C SER A 51 -1.93 -10.62 6.37
N ILE A 52 -3.16 -10.90 6.77
CA ILE A 52 -4.02 -11.92 6.13
C ILE A 52 -5.24 -11.27 5.48
N GLY A 53 -5.27 -9.94 5.43
CA GLY A 53 -6.38 -9.16 4.85
C GLY A 53 -6.21 -8.88 3.36
N THR A 54 -6.78 -7.77 2.93
CA THR A 54 -6.76 -7.33 1.53
C THR A 54 -5.32 -7.13 1.05
N THR A 55 -5.06 -7.54 -0.18
CA THR A 55 -3.76 -7.42 -0.84
C THR A 55 -3.81 -6.39 -1.95
N LEU A 56 -2.64 -6.04 -2.49
CA LEU A 56 -2.55 -5.18 -3.67
C LEU A 56 -2.21 -6.01 -4.90
N LEU A 57 -2.96 -5.80 -5.97
CA LEU A 57 -2.64 -6.31 -7.30
C LEU A 57 -1.92 -5.21 -8.07
N LEU A 58 -0.64 -5.42 -8.36
CA LEU A 58 0.15 -4.45 -9.13
C LEU A 58 -0.18 -4.65 -10.61
N ALA A 59 -0.83 -3.66 -11.21
CA ALA A 59 -1.35 -3.74 -12.57
C ALA A 59 -0.62 -2.74 -13.48
N ARG A 60 0.19 -3.25 -14.42
CA ARG A 60 0.95 -2.36 -15.31
C ARG A 60 0.01 -1.60 -16.25
N ALA A 61 0.22 -0.27 -16.34
CA ALA A 61 -0.48 0.58 -17.29
C ALA A 61 -0.06 0.17 -18.72
N SER A 62 -0.95 -0.51 -19.45
CA SER A 62 -0.68 -1.05 -20.77
C SER A 62 -1.33 -0.27 -21.90
N LYS A 63 -2.25 0.65 -21.55
CA LYS A 63 -2.99 1.48 -22.53
C LYS A 63 -2.84 2.95 -22.18
N ALA A 64 -2.99 3.81 -23.17
CA ALA A 64 -2.82 5.26 -23.01
C ALA A 64 -3.72 5.83 -21.91
N GLU A 65 -4.96 5.37 -21.82
CA GLU A 65 -5.93 5.84 -20.82
C GLU A 65 -5.59 5.41 -19.39
N GLN A 66 -4.70 4.44 -19.20
CA GLN A 66 -4.28 3.96 -17.89
C GLN A 66 -3.08 4.73 -17.33
N LYS A 67 -2.24 5.25 -18.22
CA LYS A 67 -0.97 5.91 -17.84
C LYS A 67 -1.14 7.12 -16.91
N PRO A 68 -2.16 7.99 -17.11
CA PRO A 68 -2.34 9.14 -16.22
C PRO A 68 -2.65 8.77 -14.76
N PHE A 69 -3.07 7.53 -14.51
CA PHE A 69 -3.41 7.09 -13.16
C PHE A 69 -2.22 6.53 -12.39
N VAL A 70 -1.07 6.33 -13.02
CA VAL A 70 0.16 5.99 -12.31
C VAL A 70 0.52 7.16 -11.40
N GLY A 71 0.56 6.91 -10.07
CA GLY A 71 0.82 7.95 -9.09
C GLY A 71 -0.37 8.88 -8.79
N ASN A 72 -1.51 8.65 -9.41
CA ASN A 72 -2.72 9.44 -9.20
C ASN A 72 -3.95 8.52 -9.06
N GLN A 73 -3.80 7.50 -8.25
CA GLN A 73 -4.81 6.45 -8.10
C GLN A 73 -6.12 6.98 -7.50
N SER A 74 -6.03 7.99 -6.62
CA SER A 74 -7.18 8.51 -5.89
C SER A 74 -7.46 10.00 -6.15
N GLY A 75 -6.90 10.54 -7.22
CA GLY A 75 -7.15 11.94 -7.58
C GLY A 75 -6.57 12.95 -6.60
N GLY A 76 -5.44 12.63 -5.95
CA GLY A 76 -4.76 13.53 -5.02
C GLY A 76 -5.16 13.35 -3.56
N ARG A 77 -6.07 12.45 -3.26
CA ARG A 77 -6.40 12.09 -1.87
C ARG A 77 -5.52 10.94 -1.41
N VAL A 78 -5.50 10.71 -0.09
CA VAL A 78 -4.90 9.50 0.47
C VAL A 78 -5.62 8.29 -0.14
N PHE A 79 -4.83 7.42 -0.75
CA PHE A 79 -5.38 6.25 -1.44
C PHE A 79 -5.63 5.10 -0.48
N LEU A 80 -4.62 4.72 0.30
CA LEU A 80 -4.71 3.58 1.21
C LEU A 80 -4.20 3.96 2.59
N PHE A 81 -4.69 3.23 3.59
CA PHE A 81 -4.42 3.48 4.99
C PHE A 81 -3.75 2.24 5.56
N LEU A 82 -2.45 2.34 5.85
CA LEU A 82 -1.65 1.24 6.37
C LEU A 82 -1.62 1.31 7.89
N ASN A 83 -2.35 0.43 8.55
CA ASN A 83 -2.35 0.35 10.01
C ASN A 83 -1.18 -0.49 10.49
N THR A 84 -0.50 -0.03 11.53
CA THR A 84 0.62 -0.75 12.15
C THR A 84 0.38 -0.93 13.64
N ASP A 85 1.04 -1.93 14.21
CA ASP A 85 1.05 -2.18 15.64
C ASP A 85 2.14 -1.37 16.37
N ASP A 86 3.04 -0.73 15.64
CA ASP A 86 4.10 0.11 16.21
C ASP A 86 4.49 1.21 15.23
N PHE A 87 3.85 2.36 15.38
CA PHE A 87 4.01 3.49 14.46
C PHE A 87 5.46 3.97 14.37
N TRP A 88 6.12 4.20 15.50
CA TRP A 88 7.46 4.81 15.50
C TRP A 88 8.53 3.86 14.98
N ARG A 89 8.40 2.56 15.21
CA ARG A 89 9.27 1.55 14.61
C ARG A 89 9.20 1.65 13.09
N ASP A 90 8.00 1.62 12.55
CA ASP A 90 7.80 1.60 11.09
C ASP A 90 8.14 2.94 10.47
N TYR A 91 7.72 4.04 11.09
CA TYR A 91 8.06 5.38 10.60
C TYR A 91 9.57 5.55 10.49
N ASN A 92 10.30 5.25 11.54
CA ASN A 92 11.76 5.42 11.57
C ASN A 92 12.45 4.53 10.53
N GLU A 93 12.00 3.29 10.39
CA GLU A 93 12.54 2.37 9.37
C GLU A 93 12.27 2.88 7.95
N MET A 94 11.06 3.35 7.69
CA MET A 94 10.69 3.89 6.38
C MET A 94 11.51 5.14 6.04
N VAL A 95 11.72 6.04 6.98
CA VAL A 95 12.59 7.22 6.79
C VAL A 95 14.01 6.78 6.47
N ALA A 96 14.55 5.80 7.19
CA ALA A 96 15.89 5.29 6.97
C ALA A 96 16.04 4.66 5.58
N LYS A 97 14.98 4.11 5.02
CA LYS A 97 14.97 3.53 3.67
C LYS A 97 14.67 4.56 2.57
N GLY A 98 14.52 5.82 2.92
CA GLY A 98 14.31 6.90 1.95
C GLY A 98 12.89 7.11 1.51
N ILE A 99 11.90 6.57 2.25
CA ILE A 99 10.49 6.86 1.98
C ILE A 99 10.22 8.34 2.23
N MET A 100 9.52 8.97 1.28
CA MET A 100 9.19 10.39 1.35
C MET A 100 7.90 10.59 2.14
N PHE A 101 8.00 11.18 3.33
CA PHE A 101 6.83 11.61 4.09
C PHE A 101 6.47 13.04 3.71
N VAL A 102 5.23 13.25 3.28
CA VAL A 102 4.72 14.56 2.86
C VAL A 102 3.97 15.27 3.98
N ARG A 103 3.58 14.53 5.01
CA ARG A 103 3.06 15.08 6.27
C ARG A 103 3.75 14.37 7.43
N GLU A 104 4.20 15.19 8.39
CA GLU A 104 4.91 14.70 9.56
C GLU A 104 3.97 13.95 10.51
N PRO A 105 4.52 13.08 11.39
CA PRO A 105 3.73 12.40 12.39
C PRO A 105 2.92 13.36 13.26
N LYS A 106 1.66 13.01 13.47
CA LYS A 106 0.75 13.78 14.31
C LYS A 106 -0.10 12.84 15.14
N LYS A 107 -0.26 13.19 16.42
CA LYS A 107 -1.17 12.48 17.29
C LYS A 107 -2.56 13.06 17.16
N GLU A 108 -3.49 12.26 16.68
CA GLU A 108 -4.90 12.59 16.54
C GLU A 108 -5.71 11.89 17.64
N ILE A 109 -6.99 12.25 17.76
CA ILE A 109 -7.88 11.61 18.72
C ILE A 109 -8.04 10.11 18.46
N TYR A 110 -7.89 9.67 17.22
CA TYR A 110 -8.07 8.26 16.82
C TYR A 110 -6.77 7.45 16.83
N GLY A 111 -5.63 8.10 16.90
CA GLY A 111 -4.32 7.43 16.85
C GLY A 111 -3.22 8.35 16.35
N THR A 112 -2.10 7.76 15.98
CA THR A 112 -0.95 8.49 15.43
C THR A 112 -0.88 8.26 13.92
N VAL A 113 -0.65 9.31 13.14
CA VAL A 113 -0.68 9.25 11.66
C VAL A 113 0.40 10.11 11.04
N ALA A 114 0.93 9.64 9.91
CA ALA A 114 1.77 10.40 8.99
C ALA A 114 1.38 10.01 7.57
N VAL A 115 1.72 10.85 6.59
CA VAL A 115 1.40 10.57 5.18
C VAL A 115 2.68 10.44 4.39
N PHE A 116 2.81 9.33 3.66
CA PHE A 116 3.96 9.10 2.78
C PHE A 116 3.51 8.90 1.33
N GLU A 117 4.48 8.98 0.43
CA GLU A 117 4.28 8.68 -0.99
C GLU A 117 4.87 7.32 -1.33
N ASP A 118 4.19 6.57 -2.21
CA ASP A 118 4.81 5.40 -2.80
C ASP A 118 5.76 5.80 -3.94
N LEU A 119 6.30 4.83 -4.66
CA LEU A 119 7.24 5.04 -5.75
C LEU A 119 6.73 6.03 -6.80
N TYR A 120 5.42 6.04 -7.05
CA TYR A 120 4.81 6.84 -8.10
C TYR A 120 4.16 8.12 -7.59
N GLY A 121 4.14 8.34 -6.29
CA GLY A 121 3.53 9.51 -5.68
C GLY A 121 2.11 9.31 -5.16
N ASN A 122 1.60 8.09 -5.15
CA ASN A 122 0.33 7.82 -4.48
C ASN A 122 0.48 8.07 -2.98
N LEU A 123 -0.51 8.72 -2.37
CA LEU A 123 -0.47 9.06 -0.96
C LEU A 123 -1.02 7.93 -0.10
N TRP A 124 -0.31 7.63 0.97
CA TRP A 124 -0.66 6.62 1.95
C TRP A 124 -0.64 7.21 3.35
N ASP A 125 -1.64 6.86 4.17
CA ASP A 125 -1.50 7.04 5.61
C ASP A 125 -0.71 5.86 6.19
N LEU A 126 0.28 6.17 7.02
CA LEU A 126 0.80 5.22 8.01
C LEU A 126 0.15 5.61 9.32
N LEU A 127 -0.56 4.68 9.95
CA LEU A 127 -1.28 5.01 11.18
C LEU A 127 -1.27 3.86 12.17
N GLU A 128 -1.32 4.22 13.44
CA GLU A 128 -1.56 3.28 14.53
C GLU A 128 -2.82 3.75 15.24
N LEU A 129 -3.92 3.01 15.06
CA LEU A 129 -5.20 3.33 15.68
C LEU A 129 -5.16 3.02 17.17
N ASN A 130 -5.87 3.82 17.95
CA ASN A 130 -6.04 3.54 19.39
C ASN A 130 -6.75 2.19 19.57
N ASP A 131 -6.48 1.52 20.70
CA ASP A 131 -7.06 0.22 21.00
C ASP A 131 -8.58 0.25 21.08
N ASP A 132 -9.16 1.40 21.47
CA ASP A 132 -10.61 1.58 21.56
C ASP A 132 -11.28 1.97 20.23
N HIS A 133 -10.49 2.14 19.16
CA HIS A 133 -11.05 2.47 17.85
C HIS A 133 -11.88 1.29 17.32
N PRO A 134 -13.05 1.56 16.68
CA PRO A 134 -13.90 0.48 16.16
C PRO A 134 -13.18 -0.53 15.26
N ILE A 135 -12.25 -0.06 14.42
CA ILE A 135 -11.47 -0.95 13.54
C ILE A 135 -10.57 -1.88 14.36
N SER A 136 -9.98 -1.38 15.45
CA SER A 136 -9.11 -2.19 16.32
C SER A 136 -9.87 -3.30 17.03
N ARG A 137 -11.18 -3.19 17.12
CA ARG A 137 -12.05 -4.16 17.80
C ARG A 137 -12.70 -5.16 16.85
N ARG A 138 -12.46 -5.05 15.55
CA ARG A 138 -13.02 -6.01 14.58
C ARG A 138 -12.37 -7.37 14.76
N ALA A 139 -13.21 -8.41 14.79
CA ALA A 139 -12.75 -9.80 14.71
C ALA A 139 -12.33 -10.09 13.27
N LEU A 140 -11.21 -10.78 13.10
CA LEU A 140 -10.72 -11.24 11.81
C LEU A 140 -11.35 -12.61 11.45
#